data_3434914dc1bc336a6f03633c86fc1019
#
_entry.id   3434914dc1bc336a6f03633c86fc1019
#
_cell.length_a   1.000
_cell.length_b   1.000
_cell.length_c   1.000
_cell.angle_alpha   90.00
_cell.angle_beta   90.00
_cell.angle_gamma   90.00
#
_symmetry.space_group_name_H-M   'P 1'
#
loop_
_entity.id
_entity.type
_entity.pdbx_description
1 polymer ?
#
loop_
_entity_poly.entity_id
_entity_poly.type
_entity_poly.pdbx_seq_one_letter_code
_entity_poly.pdbx_strand_id
1 'polypeptide(L)'
;MRTLGFWLLALTVGCASTESIMEPKATPKPHAMEMHGDVRQDPYYWLNDRENPDVIAYLDAENAYRQEGMQPVKALEDALFTEMTNRLNPDESSVPVQMDGFWYQTRYEKGSEYPRYYRRDGAIDG
;
A
#
# COMPACT_ATOMS: atom_id res chain seq x y z
N MET A 1 -62.36 15.42 -36.29
CA MET A 1 -61.32 14.39 -36.47
C MET A 1 -60.03 14.87 -35.80
N ARG A 2 -59.69 14.28 -34.64
CA ARG A 2 -58.53 14.65 -33.82
C ARG A 2 -57.49 13.55 -33.99
N THR A 3 -56.38 13.87 -34.67
CA THR A 3 -55.23 12.95 -34.81
C THR A 3 -54.37 12.99 -33.54
N LEU A 4 -54.32 11.89 -32.82
CA LEU A 4 -53.39 11.67 -31.72
C LEU A 4 -52.01 11.34 -32.31
N GLY A 5 -51.03 12.21 -32.12
CA GLY A 5 -49.64 11.94 -32.43
C GLY A 5 -49.01 11.10 -31.34
N PHE A 6 -48.57 9.90 -31.70
CA PHE A 6 -47.83 8.97 -30.81
C PHE A 6 -46.35 9.39 -30.82
N TRP A 7 -45.86 9.96 -29.71
CA TRP A 7 -44.44 10.23 -29.55
C TRP A 7 -43.76 8.96 -29.02
N LEU A 8 -42.95 8.34 -29.87
CA LEU A 8 -42.10 7.21 -29.46
C LEU A 8 -40.84 7.76 -28.81
N LEU A 9 -40.76 7.62 -27.47
CA LEU A 9 -39.55 7.97 -26.69
C LEU A 9 -38.56 6.83 -26.86
N ALA A 10 -37.53 7.00 -27.68
CA ALA A 10 -36.44 6.05 -27.83
C ALA A 10 -35.50 6.22 -26.63
N LEU A 11 -35.55 5.28 -25.65
CA LEU A 11 -34.52 5.12 -24.64
C LEU A 11 -33.24 4.57 -25.27
N THR A 12 -32.26 5.41 -25.47
CA THR A 12 -30.89 4.97 -25.79
C THR A 12 -30.23 4.51 -24.48
N VAL A 13 -30.17 3.19 -24.27
CA VAL A 13 -29.33 2.60 -23.24
C VAL A 13 -27.88 2.75 -23.71
N GLY A 14 -27.22 3.78 -23.21
CA GLY A 14 -25.78 3.95 -23.37
C GLY A 14 -25.06 2.83 -22.61
N CYS A 15 -24.49 1.84 -23.30
CA CYS A 15 -23.49 0.98 -22.72
C CYS A 15 -22.28 1.85 -22.39
N ALA A 16 -22.08 2.16 -21.10
CA ALA A 16 -20.80 2.67 -20.63
C ALA A 16 -19.78 1.54 -20.84
N SER A 17 -18.94 1.68 -21.85
CA SER A 17 -17.75 0.85 -22.01
C SER A 17 -16.85 1.16 -20.81
N THR A 18 -16.75 0.25 -19.87
CA THR A 18 -15.70 0.27 -18.86
C THR A 18 -14.39 0.08 -19.64
N GLU A 19 -13.64 1.14 -19.88
CA GLU A 19 -12.27 1.02 -20.37
C GLU A 19 -11.52 0.18 -19.34
N SER A 20 -11.22 -1.07 -19.68
CA SER A 20 -10.37 -1.89 -18.85
C SER A 20 -8.96 -1.35 -18.96
N ILE A 21 -8.41 -0.90 -17.84
CA ILE A 21 -7.01 -0.49 -17.76
C ILE A 21 -6.17 -1.69 -18.17
N MET A 22 -5.21 -1.43 -19.06
CA MET A 22 -4.30 -2.47 -19.52
C MET A 22 -3.22 -2.71 -18.47
N GLU A 23 -3.06 -3.96 -18.07
CA GLU A 23 -2.00 -4.40 -17.17
C GLU A 23 -0.61 -4.00 -17.69
N PRO A 24 0.21 -3.29 -16.93
CA PRO A 24 1.59 -2.98 -17.31
C PRO A 24 2.40 -4.26 -17.47
N LYS A 25 3.32 -4.26 -18.45
CA LYS A 25 4.22 -5.41 -18.66
C LYS A 25 5.66 -4.97 -18.69
N ALA A 26 6.47 -5.58 -17.82
CA ALA A 26 7.91 -5.40 -17.86
C ALA A 26 8.48 -5.94 -19.17
N THR A 27 9.20 -5.11 -19.90
CA THR A 27 9.84 -5.53 -21.15
C THR A 27 11.03 -6.43 -20.87
N PRO A 28 11.08 -7.67 -21.39
CA PRO A 28 12.24 -8.53 -21.22
C PRO A 28 13.50 -7.92 -21.87
N LYS A 29 14.57 -7.77 -21.07
CA LYS A 29 15.91 -7.33 -21.53
C LYS A 29 16.91 -8.45 -21.18
N PRO A 30 17.39 -9.26 -22.15
CA PRO A 30 18.27 -10.39 -21.87
C PRO A 30 19.51 -9.96 -21.06
N HIS A 31 19.77 -10.65 -19.95
CA HIS A 31 20.95 -10.46 -19.12
C HIS A 31 21.50 -11.82 -18.68
N ALA A 32 22.77 -12.07 -18.99
CA ALA A 32 23.44 -13.29 -18.60
C ALA A 32 24.27 -13.06 -17.34
N MET A 33 24.07 -13.89 -16.33
CA MET A 33 24.86 -13.94 -15.10
C MET A 33 25.68 -15.21 -15.10
N GLU A 34 26.98 -15.09 -15.00
CA GLU A 34 27.89 -16.24 -14.91
C GLU A 34 28.47 -16.34 -13.50
N MET A 35 28.35 -17.52 -12.87
CA MET A 35 28.94 -17.80 -11.58
C MET A 35 29.36 -19.29 -11.50
N HIS A 36 30.60 -19.55 -11.12
CA HIS A 36 31.14 -20.91 -10.96
C HIS A 36 30.99 -21.80 -12.20
N GLY A 37 31.02 -21.22 -13.42
CA GLY A 37 30.86 -21.95 -14.68
C GLY A 37 29.41 -22.24 -15.07
N ASP A 38 28.45 -21.79 -14.28
CA ASP A 38 27.01 -21.82 -14.61
C ASP A 38 26.57 -20.47 -15.17
N VAL A 39 25.77 -20.50 -16.26
CA VAL A 39 25.23 -19.30 -16.91
C VAL A 39 23.72 -19.26 -16.76
N ARG A 40 23.24 -18.30 -15.97
CA ARG A 40 21.80 -18.05 -15.81
C ARG A 40 21.36 -16.85 -16.65
N GLN A 41 20.25 -16.99 -17.37
CA GLN A 41 19.61 -15.90 -18.09
C GLN A 41 18.51 -15.30 -17.22
N ASP A 42 18.58 -13.99 -16.97
CA ASP A 42 17.53 -13.24 -16.29
C ASP A 42 17.07 -12.07 -17.16
N PRO A 43 15.90 -12.18 -17.82
CA PRO A 43 15.39 -11.12 -18.69
C PRO A 43 14.88 -9.89 -17.92
N TYR A 44 14.77 -9.98 -16.61
CA TYR A 44 14.25 -8.92 -15.75
C TYR A 44 15.28 -8.34 -14.79
N TYR A 45 16.55 -8.70 -14.94
CA TYR A 45 17.64 -8.19 -14.10
C TYR A 45 17.72 -6.65 -14.06
N TRP A 46 17.30 -5.97 -15.12
CA TRP A 46 17.27 -4.51 -15.21
C TRP A 46 16.36 -3.85 -14.16
N LEU A 47 15.36 -4.57 -13.60
CA LEU A 47 14.51 -4.08 -12.53
C LEU A 47 15.25 -3.90 -11.19
N ASN A 48 16.47 -4.42 -11.07
CA ASN A 48 17.32 -4.25 -9.89
C ASN A 48 17.94 -2.84 -9.80
N ASP A 49 17.98 -2.09 -10.90
CA ASP A 49 18.54 -0.74 -10.96
C ASP A 49 17.52 0.30 -10.50
N ARG A 50 17.61 0.68 -9.23
CA ARG A 50 16.65 1.58 -8.56
C ARG A 50 16.61 3.00 -9.12
N GLU A 51 17.71 3.45 -9.73
CA GLU A 51 17.84 4.80 -10.29
C GLU A 51 17.46 4.87 -11.77
N ASN A 52 17.18 3.73 -12.38
CA ASN A 52 16.83 3.65 -13.80
C ASN A 52 15.40 4.21 -14.03
N PRO A 53 15.26 5.24 -14.89
CA PRO A 53 13.96 5.85 -15.15
C PRO A 53 12.94 4.87 -15.76
N ASP A 54 13.38 3.85 -16.52
CA ASP A 54 12.47 2.81 -17.04
C ASP A 54 11.89 1.95 -15.92
N VAL A 55 12.67 1.69 -14.86
CA VAL A 55 12.20 0.95 -13.67
C VAL A 55 11.16 1.77 -12.92
N ILE A 56 11.46 3.04 -12.68
CA ILE A 56 10.54 3.96 -11.99
C ILE A 56 9.23 4.08 -12.77
N ALA A 57 9.31 4.30 -14.09
CA ALA A 57 8.12 4.40 -14.94
C ALA A 57 7.27 3.12 -14.94
N TYR A 58 7.91 1.95 -14.94
CA TYR A 58 7.19 0.68 -14.83
C TYR A 58 6.48 0.54 -13.47
N LEU A 59 7.15 0.85 -12.37
CA LEU A 59 6.57 0.77 -11.02
C LEU A 59 5.44 1.79 -10.83
N ASP A 60 5.56 2.98 -11.39
CA ASP A 60 4.49 3.98 -11.36
C ASP A 60 3.26 3.51 -12.15
N ALA A 61 3.45 2.87 -13.31
CA ALA A 61 2.37 2.29 -14.08
C ALA A 61 1.66 1.14 -13.33
N GLU A 62 2.41 0.26 -12.65
CA GLU A 62 1.85 -0.80 -11.79
C GLU A 62 1.04 -0.21 -10.62
N ASN A 63 1.54 0.85 -9.98
CA ASN A 63 0.83 1.52 -8.91
C ASN A 63 -0.47 2.18 -9.40
N ALA A 64 -0.45 2.81 -10.59
CA ALA A 64 -1.64 3.40 -11.19
C ALA A 64 -2.67 2.32 -11.54
N TYR A 65 -2.25 1.21 -12.15
CA TYR A 65 -3.10 0.05 -12.45
C TYR A 65 -3.78 -0.51 -11.19
N ARG A 66 -2.98 -0.76 -10.14
CA ARG A 66 -3.50 -1.20 -8.84
C ARG A 66 -4.53 -0.20 -8.27
N GLN A 67 -4.18 1.08 -8.25
CA GLN A 67 -5.03 2.11 -7.67
C GLN A 67 -6.39 2.18 -8.37
N GLU A 68 -6.42 2.07 -9.68
CA GLU A 68 -7.66 2.09 -10.44
C GLU A 68 -8.46 0.79 -10.26
N GLY A 69 -7.79 -0.37 -10.27
CA GLY A 69 -8.44 -1.66 -9.98
C GLY A 69 -9.05 -1.73 -8.58
N MET A 70 -8.49 -1.00 -7.60
CA MET A 70 -8.99 -0.96 -6.22
C MET A 70 -10.11 0.07 -5.99
N GLN A 71 -10.40 0.97 -6.95
CA GLN A 71 -11.43 1.99 -6.79
C GLN A 71 -12.80 1.45 -6.35
N PRO A 72 -13.32 0.34 -6.90
CA PRO A 72 -14.63 -0.17 -6.50
C PRO A 72 -14.72 -0.60 -5.02
N VAL A 73 -13.58 -0.93 -4.40
CA VAL A 73 -13.50 -1.39 -3.00
C VAL A 73 -12.89 -0.36 -2.05
N LYS A 74 -12.61 0.85 -2.53
CA LYS A 74 -11.96 1.90 -1.73
C LYS A 74 -12.72 2.24 -0.44
N ALA A 75 -14.02 2.31 -0.49
CA ALA A 75 -14.84 2.58 0.69
C ALA A 75 -14.74 1.46 1.75
N LEU A 76 -14.65 0.20 1.31
CA LEU A 76 -14.44 -0.95 2.20
C LEU A 76 -13.03 -0.93 2.79
N GLU A 77 -12.00 -0.63 1.99
CA GLU A 77 -10.62 -0.47 2.45
C GLU A 77 -10.53 0.57 3.57
N ASP A 78 -11.13 1.76 3.38
CA ASP A 78 -11.12 2.83 4.37
C ASP A 78 -11.87 2.45 5.66
N ALA A 79 -12.98 1.74 5.53
CA ALA A 79 -13.74 1.26 6.68
C ALA A 79 -12.95 0.21 7.48
N LEU A 80 -12.32 -0.75 6.80
CA LEU A 80 -11.49 -1.77 7.43
C LEU A 80 -10.24 -1.16 8.07
N PHE A 81 -9.57 -0.24 7.39
CA PHE A 81 -8.42 0.47 7.96
C PHE A 81 -8.79 1.21 9.25
N THR A 82 -9.91 1.93 9.23
CA THR A 82 -10.42 2.65 10.40
C THR A 82 -10.77 1.68 11.55
N GLU A 83 -11.46 0.59 11.25
CA GLU A 83 -11.79 -0.42 12.25
C GLU A 83 -10.55 -1.05 12.88
N MET A 84 -9.57 -1.43 12.07
CA MET A 84 -8.32 -2.05 12.54
C MET A 84 -7.48 -1.10 13.38
N THR A 85 -7.32 0.15 12.94
CA THR A 85 -6.54 1.15 13.67
C THR A 85 -7.20 1.55 15.00
N ASN A 86 -8.53 1.57 15.06
CA ASN A 86 -9.26 1.85 16.31
C ASN A 86 -9.14 0.75 17.36
N ARG A 87 -8.68 -0.45 16.98
CA ARG A 87 -8.39 -1.54 17.92
C ARG A 87 -7.02 -1.42 18.59
N LEU A 88 -6.14 -0.57 18.05
CA LEU A 88 -4.81 -0.34 18.60
C LEU A 88 -4.89 0.74 19.68
N ASN A 89 -4.17 0.50 20.78
CA ASN A 89 -3.94 1.56 21.78
C ASN A 89 -2.70 2.35 21.37
N PRO A 90 -2.83 3.61 20.91
CA PRO A 90 -1.69 4.39 20.44
C PRO A 90 -0.77 4.88 21.60
N ASP A 91 -1.25 4.85 22.84
CA ASP A 91 -0.53 5.32 24.04
C ASP A 91 -0.16 4.14 24.96
N GLU A 92 0.42 3.09 24.41
CA GLU A 92 0.81 1.91 25.15
C GLU A 92 2.15 2.11 25.86
N SER A 93 2.25 1.63 27.09
CA SER A 93 3.52 1.62 27.84
C SER A 93 3.79 0.24 28.43
N SER A 94 5.06 -0.15 28.43
CA SER A 94 5.50 -1.37 29.13
C SER A 94 5.40 -1.21 30.64
N VAL A 95 5.30 -2.33 31.35
CA VAL A 95 5.57 -2.34 32.78
C VAL A 95 7.04 -1.94 32.99
N PRO A 96 7.33 -1.04 33.98
CA PRO A 96 8.71 -0.71 34.30
C PRO A 96 9.47 -1.94 34.80
N VAL A 97 10.71 -2.12 34.32
CA VAL A 97 11.60 -3.21 34.71
C VAL A 97 12.83 -2.64 35.41
N GLN A 98 13.18 -3.19 36.59
CA GLN A 98 14.38 -2.80 37.31
C GLN A 98 15.58 -3.60 36.82
N MET A 99 16.67 -2.90 36.47
CA MET A 99 17.93 -3.49 36.06
C MET A 99 19.08 -2.54 36.42
N ASP A 100 20.14 -3.06 37.02
CA ASP A 100 21.36 -2.31 37.39
C ASP A 100 21.10 -1.02 38.23
N GLY A 101 20.10 -1.06 39.10
CA GLY A 101 19.74 0.07 39.97
C GLY A 101 18.83 1.12 39.33
N PHE A 102 18.45 0.93 38.11
CA PHE A 102 17.55 1.83 37.35
C PHE A 102 16.27 1.13 36.98
N TRP A 103 15.22 1.92 36.75
CA TRP A 103 13.97 1.48 36.12
C TRP A 103 13.94 1.87 34.66
N TYR A 104 13.58 0.93 33.84
CA TYR A 104 13.45 1.10 32.38
C TYR A 104 12.00 0.93 31.97
N GLN A 105 11.53 1.80 31.09
CA GLN A 105 10.19 1.73 30.52
C GLN A 105 10.21 2.13 29.04
N THR A 106 9.44 1.42 28.24
CA THR A 106 9.18 1.76 26.83
C THR A 106 7.78 2.34 26.74
N ARG A 107 7.62 3.44 26.03
CA ARG A 107 6.32 4.08 25.78
C ARG A 107 6.13 4.33 24.29
N TYR A 108 4.93 4.03 23.79
CA TYR A 108 4.46 4.45 22.50
C TYR A 108 3.60 5.69 22.69
N GLU A 109 3.85 6.72 21.89
CA GLU A 109 3.09 7.97 21.94
C GLU A 109 2.32 8.13 20.64
N LYS A 110 1.08 8.59 20.71
CA LYS A 110 0.23 8.85 19.55
C LYS A 110 0.95 9.74 18.53
N GLY A 111 1.03 9.27 17.27
CA GLY A 111 1.69 9.98 16.18
C GLY A 111 3.20 9.77 16.10
N SER A 112 3.77 8.93 16.96
CA SER A 112 5.18 8.49 16.88
C SER A 112 5.27 7.14 16.18
N GLU A 113 6.19 6.99 15.22
CA GLU A 113 6.46 5.71 14.56
C GLU A 113 7.27 4.75 15.44
N TYR A 114 8.07 5.32 16.37
CA TYR A 114 9.00 4.58 17.21
C TYR A 114 8.69 4.79 18.69
N PRO A 115 8.93 3.75 19.53
CA PRO A 115 8.79 3.90 20.96
C PRO A 115 9.88 4.81 21.52
N ARG A 116 9.57 5.43 22.66
CA ARG A 116 10.54 6.14 23.49
C ARG A 116 10.98 5.25 24.65
N TYR A 117 12.28 5.31 24.95
CA TYR A 117 12.89 4.55 26.04
C TYR A 117 13.19 5.51 27.19
N TYR A 118 12.68 5.17 28.35
CA TYR A 118 12.85 5.96 29.58
C TYR A 118 13.69 5.19 30.59
N ARG A 119 14.52 5.92 31.30
CA ARG A 119 15.28 5.43 32.46
C ARG A 119 15.09 6.38 33.64
N ARG A 120 14.92 5.84 34.84
CA ARG A 120 14.73 6.59 36.08
C ARG A 120 15.49 5.92 37.22
N ASP A 121 16.08 6.72 38.10
CA ASP A 121 16.69 6.30 39.38
C ASP A 121 15.62 6.16 40.46
N GLY A 122 15.94 5.38 41.53
CA GLY A 122 15.18 5.34 42.76
C GLY A 122 13.96 4.44 42.77
N ALA A 123 13.07 4.65 43.74
CA ALA A 123 11.85 3.89 43.89
C ALA A 123 10.80 4.32 42.86
N ILE A 124 9.99 3.37 42.40
CA ILE A 124 8.76 3.69 41.67
C ILE A 124 7.70 4.03 42.71
N ASP A 125 7.53 5.31 42.98
CA ASP A 125 6.36 5.78 43.71
C ASP A 125 5.24 5.95 42.68
N GLY A 126 4.13 5.26 42.90
CA GLY A 126 3.04 5.04 42.00
C GLY A 126 2.44 6.26 41.29
#